data_09a1fe5260f28a6d8d9f3a3efae9431d
#
_entry.id   09a1fe5260f28a6d8d9f3a3efae9431d
#
_cell.length_a   1.000
_cell.length_b   1.000
_cell.length_c   1.000
_cell.angle_alpha   90.00
_cell.angle_beta   90.00
_cell.angle_gamma   90.00
#
_symmetry.space_group_name_H-M   'P 1'
#
loop_
_entity.id
_entity.type
_entity.pdbx_description
1 polymer ?
#
loop_
_entity_poly.entity_id
_entity_poly.type
_entity_poly.pdbx_seq_one_letter_code
_entity_poly.pdbx_strand_id
1 'polypeptide(L)'
;TRDTPSDPHQIRAWTLAAEEIGFDYIEVSDHVLGADREQHENFDGPYDVDDCFHETFCTLSFMAAITSRVGLVSGVLILPQRQTALVAKQAAQLDVLSNGRLRLGIGVGWNPVEYEALGENWKTRGQKQNEQVQLMNNLWTQRTVNFSGRFDTVRNAGINPLPKQQPIPIWFGG
;
A
#
# COMPACT_ATOMS: atom_id res chain seq x y z
N THR A 1 -4.16 1.02 -13.25
CA THR A 1 -3.59 -0.32 -13.03
C THR A 1 -4.46 -1.44 -13.57
N ARG A 2 -5.79 -1.29 -13.61
CA ARG A 2 -6.72 -2.27 -14.21
C ARG A 2 -6.30 -2.68 -15.63
N ASP A 3 -5.83 -1.71 -16.41
CA ASP A 3 -5.38 -1.92 -17.79
C ASP A 3 -3.86 -2.18 -17.87
N THR A 4 -3.19 -2.36 -16.73
CA THR A 4 -1.75 -2.66 -16.72
C THR A 4 -1.56 -4.13 -17.11
N PRO A 5 -0.87 -4.40 -18.20
CA PRO A 5 -0.68 -5.78 -18.64
C PRO A 5 0.16 -6.57 -17.64
N SER A 6 -0.08 -7.88 -17.56
CA SER A 6 0.71 -8.80 -16.73
C SER A 6 2.09 -9.13 -17.32
N ASP A 7 2.53 -8.38 -18.33
CA ASP A 7 3.84 -8.52 -18.98
C ASP A 7 4.86 -7.57 -18.32
N PRO A 8 5.93 -8.07 -17.71
CA PRO A 8 6.94 -7.25 -17.06
C PRO A 8 7.67 -6.30 -18.02
N HIS A 9 7.76 -6.63 -19.30
CA HIS A 9 8.37 -5.73 -20.30
C HIS A 9 7.49 -4.51 -20.55
N GLN A 10 6.18 -4.67 -20.57
CA GLN A 10 5.24 -3.56 -20.75
C GLN A 10 5.17 -2.69 -19.48
N ILE A 11 5.15 -3.29 -18.29
CA ILE A 11 5.23 -2.54 -17.02
C ILE A 11 6.51 -1.68 -17.00
N ARG A 12 7.65 -2.27 -17.41
CA ARG A 12 8.92 -1.55 -17.52
C ARG A 12 8.83 -0.39 -18.51
N ALA A 13 8.33 -0.64 -19.71
CA ALA A 13 8.24 0.37 -20.76
C ALA A 13 7.37 1.56 -20.34
N TRP A 14 6.21 1.30 -19.73
CA TRP A 14 5.33 2.34 -19.21
C TRP A 14 5.98 3.15 -18.09
N THR A 15 6.64 2.48 -17.17
CA THR A 15 7.31 3.14 -16.04
C THR A 15 8.40 4.10 -16.53
N LEU A 16 9.22 3.66 -17.47
CA LEU A 16 10.29 4.48 -18.05
C LEU A 16 9.74 5.64 -18.88
N ALA A 17 8.69 5.38 -19.68
CA ALA A 17 8.03 6.43 -20.46
C ALA A 17 7.41 7.50 -19.56
N ALA A 18 6.77 7.12 -18.46
CA ALA A 18 6.21 8.08 -17.50
C ALA A 18 7.31 8.99 -16.91
N GLU A 19 8.46 8.44 -16.54
CA GLU A 19 9.59 9.24 -16.06
C GLU A 19 10.18 10.13 -17.16
N GLU A 20 10.28 9.65 -18.39
CA GLU A 20 10.83 10.40 -19.52
C GLU A 20 9.94 11.58 -19.92
N ILE A 21 8.61 11.35 -19.98
CA ILE A 21 7.62 12.40 -20.28
C ILE A 21 7.57 13.46 -19.17
N GLY A 22 7.95 13.11 -17.94
CA GLY A 22 8.04 14.05 -16.82
C GLY A 22 6.80 14.06 -15.93
N PHE A 23 6.12 12.93 -15.77
CA PHE A 23 5.08 12.81 -14.75
C PHE A 23 5.67 12.99 -13.35
N ASP A 24 4.94 13.66 -12.45
CA ASP A 24 5.35 13.84 -11.07
C ASP A 24 5.29 12.54 -10.28
N TYR A 25 4.26 11.69 -10.55
CA TYR A 25 4.02 10.45 -9.82
C TYR A 25 3.48 9.35 -10.73
N ILE A 26 3.81 8.11 -10.35
CA ILE A 26 3.16 6.89 -10.83
C ILE A 26 2.35 6.31 -9.66
N GLU A 27 1.08 6.02 -9.90
CA GLU A 27 0.17 5.47 -8.90
C GLU A 27 -0.14 4.00 -9.19
N VAL A 28 -0.13 3.16 -8.14
CA VAL A 28 -0.52 1.75 -8.19
C VAL A 28 -1.65 1.51 -7.21
N SER A 29 -2.79 1.03 -7.70
CA SER A 29 -3.96 0.67 -6.89
C SER A 29 -3.73 -0.66 -6.16
N ASP A 30 -4.47 -0.87 -5.07
CA ASP A 30 -4.36 -2.05 -4.21
C ASP A 30 -5.68 -2.80 -4.15
N HIS A 31 -5.68 -4.03 -4.68
CA HIS A 31 -6.69 -5.05 -4.45
C HIS A 31 -6.00 -6.40 -4.33
N VAL A 32 -6.34 -7.15 -3.26
CA VAL A 32 -5.72 -8.46 -3.01
C VAL A 32 -6.45 -9.54 -3.80
N LEU A 33 -7.77 -9.42 -3.91
CA LEU A 33 -8.59 -10.33 -4.71
C LEU A 33 -9.87 -9.63 -5.19
N GLY A 34 -10.41 -10.08 -6.33
CA GLY A 34 -11.72 -9.69 -6.83
C GLY A 34 -12.79 -10.69 -6.42
N ALA A 35 -14.02 -10.21 -6.24
CA ALA A 35 -15.17 -11.08 -6.04
C ALA A 35 -15.74 -11.51 -7.40
N ASP A 36 -16.22 -12.77 -7.48
CA ASP A 36 -16.99 -13.25 -8.63
C ASP A 36 -18.43 -12.71 -8.51
N ARG A 37 -18.86 -11.87 -9.46
CA ARG A 37 -20.19 -11.25 -9.46
C ARG A 37 -21.33 -12.27 -9.55
N GLU A 38 -21.12 -13.42 -10.16
CA GLU A 38 -22.16 -14.46 -10.29
C GLU A 38 -22.39 -15.20 -8.97
N GLN A 39 -21.37 -15.25 -8.10
CA GLN A 39 -21.40 -15.99 -6.84
C GLN A 39 -21.68 -15.11 -5.61
N HIS A 40 -21.54 -13.80 -5.74
CA HIS A 40 -21.77 -12.84 -4.66
C HIS A 40 -23.01 -11.99 -4.94
N GLU A 41 -24.16 -12.38 -4.35
CA GLU A 41 -25.39 -11.58 -4.43
C GLU A 41 -25.15 -10.14 -3.94
N ASN A 42 -25.65 -9.17 -4.68
CA ASN A 42 -25.55 -7.74 -4.38
C ASN A 42 -24.11 -7.16 -4.38
N PHE A 43 -23.15 -7.83 -5.02
CA PHE A 43 -21.84 -7.24 -5.26
C PHE A 43 -21.92 -6.24 -6.42
N ASP A 44 -21.84 -4.95 -6.09
CA ASP A 44 -21.94 -3.83 -7.03
C ASP A 44 -20.64 -3.01 -7.15
N GLY A 45 -19.54 -3.55 -6.64
CA GLY A 45 -18.24 -2.91 -6.69
C GLY A 45 -17.74 -2.61 -8.11
N PRO A 46 -16.85 -1.62 -8.28
CA PRO A 46 -16.34 -1.21 -9.59
C PRO A 46 -15.42 -2.24 -10.26
N TYR A 47 -14.90 -3.21 -9.50
CA TYR A 47 -13.93 -4.23 -9.92
C TYR A 47 -14.34 -5.62 -9.44
N ASP A 48 -13.95 -6.65 -10.19
CA ASP A 48 -14.25 -8.04 -9.88
C ASP A 48 -13.05 -8.97 -10.14
N VAL A 49 -13.30 -10.29 -10.17
CA VAL A 49 -12.27 -11.31 -10.33
C VAL A 49 -11.55 -11.26 -11.68
N ASP A 50 -12.18 -10.68 -12.70
CA ASP A 50 -11.61 -10.55 -14.04
C ASP A 50 -10.71 -9.31 -14.20
N ASP A 51 -10.72 -8.41 -13.23
CA ASP A 51 -9.88 -7.21 -13.26
C ASP A 51 -8.46 -7.51 -12.75
N CYS A 52 -7.45 -7.11 -13.53
CA CYS A 52 -6.06 -7.31 -13.17
C CYS A 52 -5.59 -6.25 -12.16
N PHE A 53 -5.19 -6.68 -10.97
CA PHE A 53 -4.50 -5.86 -9.98
C PHE A 53 -3.17 -6.47 -9.60
N HIS A 54 -2.12 -5.68 -9.71
CA HIS A 54 -0.79 -6.07 -9.26
C HIS A 54 -0.63 -5.80 -7.76
N GLU A 55 0.16 -6.63 -7.08
CA GLU A 55 0.48 -6.38 -5.68
C GLU A 55 1.28 -5.08 -5.56
N THR A 56 0.80 -4.17 -4.73
CA THR A 56 1.22 -2.76 -4.69
C THR A 56 2.70 -2.60 -4.34
N PHE A 57 3.19 -3.24 -3.27
CA PHE A 57 4.60 -3.08 -2.86
C PHE A 57 5.57 -3.76 -3.82
N CYS A 58 5.22 -4.92 -4.36
CA CYS A 58 6.05 -5.60 -5.36
C CYS A 58 6.20 -4.75 -6.62
N THR A 59 5.10 -4.21 -7.11
CA THR A 59 5.09 -3.39 -8.32
C THR A 59 5.84 -2.07 -8.13
N LEU A 60 5.56 -1.35 -7.04
CA LEU A 60 6.27 -0.11 -6.72
C LEU A 60 7.77 -0.34 -6.49
N SER A 61 8.17 -1.48 -5.91
CA SER A 61 9.59 -1.83 -5.74
C SER A 61 10.28 -2.09 -7.08
N PHE A 62 9.60 -2.77 -8.01
CA PHE A 62 10.10 -2.95 -9.37
C PHE A 62 10.27 -1.60 -10.08
N MET A 63 9.26 -0.71 -9.98
CA MET A 63 9.33 0.64 -10.56
C MET A 63 10.44 1.48 -9.92
N ALA A 64 10.64 1.37 -8.60
CA ALA A 64 11.71 2.07 -7.88
C ALA A 64 13.09 1.71 -8.40
N ALA A 65 13.31 0.44 -8.75
CA ALA A 65 14.60 -0.07 -9.22
C ALA A 65 14.98 0.41 -10.61
N ILE A 66 14.02 0.85 -11.43
CA ILE A 66 14.23 1.22 -12.83
C ILE A 66 14.04 2.72 -13.11
N THR A 67 13.70 3.50 -12.09
CA THR A 67 13.47 4.96 -12.16
C THR A 67 14.36 5.70 -11.14
N SER A 68 14.54 7.00 -11.35
CA SER A 68 15.39 7.84 -10.48
C SER A 68 14.73 9.12 -9.98
N ARG A 69 13.64 9.58 -10.62
CA ARG A 69 13.00 10.88 -10.36
C ARG A 69 11.53 10.80 -10.02
N VAL A 70 10.74 10.04 -10.81
CA VAL A 70 9.30 9.97 -10.66
C VAL A 70 8.92 9.47 -9.27
N GLY A 71 7.96 10.15 -8.63
CA GLY A 71 7.39 9.75 -7.35
C GLY A 71 6.57 8.46 -7.47
N LEU A 72 6.52 7.70 -6.42
CA LEU A 72 5.81 6.41 -6.34
C LEU A 72 4.70 6.51 -5.30
N VAL A 73 3.47 6.20 -5.71
CA VAL A 73 2.28 6.37 -4.87
C VAL A 73 1.45 5.09 -4.84
N SER A 74 1.01 4.67 -3.66
CA SER A 74 -0.10 3.71 -3.57
C SER A 74 -1.43 4.44 -3.65
N GLY A 75 -2.30 4.07 -4.58
CA GLY A 75 -3.55 4.80 -4.78
C GLY A 75 -4.80 3.93 -4.78
N VAL A 76 -5.27 3.50 -3.65
CA VAL A 76 -4.70 3.59 -2.30
C VAL A 76 -4.40 2.21 -1.73
N LEU A 77 -3.42 2.08 -0.85
CA LEU A 77 -3.23 0.85 -0.07
C LEU A 77 -4.40 0.68 0.91
N ILE A 78 -5.06 -0.47 0.88
CA ILE A 78 -6.15 -0.75 1.83
C ILE A 78 -5.54 -1.17 3.17
N LEU A 79 -5.13 -0.17 3.95
CA LEU A 79 -4.31 -0.35 5.15
C LEU A 79 -4.94 -1.27 6.19
N PRO A 80 -6.27 -1.20 6.50
CA PRO A 80 -6.84 -2.06 7.55
C PRO A 80 -6.88 -3.55 7.20
N GLN A 81 -6.67 -3.92 5.96
CA GLN A 81 -6.55 -5.32 5.53
C GLN A 81 -5.18 -5.93 5.81
N ARG A 82 -4.23 -5.13 6.31
CA ARG A 82 -2.82 -5.51 6.44
C ARG A 82 -2.32 -5.42 7.88
N GLN A 83 -1.27 -6.16 8.19
CA GLN A 83 -0.56 -6.09 9.46
C GLN A 83 0.28 -4.82 9.53
N THR A 84 0.09 -4.00 10.55
CA THR A 84 0.68 -2.66 10.68
C THR A 84 2.21 -2.67 10.64
N ALA A 85 2.84 -3.52 11.43
CA ALA A 85 4.31 -3.60 11.48
C ALA A 85 4.92 -4.08 10.16
N LEU A 86 4.22 -4.98 9.44
CA LEU A 86 4.66 -5.44 8.13
C LEU A 86 4.58 -4.32 7.09
N VAL A 87 3.48 -3.59 7.04
CA VAL A 87 3.34 -2.42 6.15
C VAL A 87 4.38 -1.36 6.46
N ALA A 88 4.60 -1.05 7.76
CA ALA A 88 5.63 -0.10 8.16
C ALA A 88 7.02 -0.50 7.64
N LYS A 89 7.35 -1.79 7.71
CA LYS A 89 8.61 -2.34 7.21
C LYS A 89 8.71 -2.31 5.70
N GLN A 90 7.65 -2.70 4.98
CA GLN A 90 7.61 -2.70 3.51
C GLN A 90 7.73 -1.28 2.97
N ALA A 91 6.97 -0.34 3.53
CA ALA A 91 7.03 1.06 3.15
C ALA A 91 8.43 1.68 3.41
N ALA A 92 9.03 1.40 4.57
CA ALA A 92 10.39 1.85 4.88
C ALA A 92 11.41 1.30 3.89
N GLN A 93 11.31 0.02 3.53
CA GLN A 93 12.20 -0.60 2.55
C GLN A 93 12.02 0.01 1.15
N LEU A 94 10.78 0.21 0.71
CA LEU A 94 10.48 0.85 -0.56
C LEU A 94 10.99 2.31 -0.60
N ASP A 95 10.83 3.04 0.50
CA ASP A 95 11.33 4.40 0.62
C ASP A 95 12.86 4.47 0.50
N VAL A 96 13.58 3.52 1.10
CA VAL A 96 15.03 3.38 0.94
C VAL A 96 15.39 3.06 -0.51
N LEU A 97 14.74 2.05 -1.12
CA LEU A 97 15.00 1.63 -2.49
C LEU A 97 14.71 2.72 -3.53
N SER A 98 13.66 3.51 -3.29
CA SER A 98 13.28 4.63 -4.15
C SER A 98 14.06 5.91 -3.89
N ASN A 99 14.97 5.93 -2.91
CA ASN A 99 15.69 7.13 -2.49
C ASN A 99 14.78 8.27 -1.96
N GLY A 100 13.72 7.91 -1.20
CA GLY A 100 12.81 8.89 -0.58
C GLY A 100 11.70 9.40 -1.51
N ARG A 101 11.33 8.64 -2.55
CA ARG A 101 10.30 9.03 -3.51
C ARG A 101 8.90 8.47 -3.19
N LEU A 102 8.75 7.69 -2.11
CA LEU A 102 7.46 7.11 -1.73
C LEU A 102 6.50 8.17 -1.16
N ARG A 103 5.25 8.08 -1.56
CA ARG A 103 4.08 8.66 -0.91
C ARG A 103 3.10 7.53 -0.63
N LEU A 104 2.84 7.25 0.64
CA LEU A 104 1.95 6.16 1.02
C LEU A 104 0.51 6.66 1.03
N GLY A 105 -0.19 6.46 -0.07
CA GLY A 105 -1.63 6.67 -0.15
C GLY A 105 -2.37 5.51 0.51
N ILE A 106 -3.25 5.80 1.46
CA ILE A 106 -4.01 4.81 2.23
C ILE A 106 -5.50 5.06 2.17
N GLY A 107 -6.27 3.99 2.29
CA GLY A 107 -7.72 4.02 2.36
C GLY A 107 -8.28 2.85 3.14
N VAL A 108 -9.59 2.92 3.41
CA VAL A 108 -10.30 1.85 4.14
C VAL A 108 -10.92 0.79 3.23
N GLY A 109 -10.92 1.01 1.93
CA GLY A 109 -11.49 0.09 0.94
C GLY A 109 -13.01 -0.02 0.99
N TRP A 110 -13.55 -0.63 -0.06
CA TRP A 110 -14.98 -0.80 -0.28
C TRP A 110 -15.42 -2.27 -0.40
N ASN A 111 -14.47 -3.21 -0.58
CA ASN A 111 -14.77 -4.63 -0.85
C ASN A 111 -14.79 -5.47 0.45
N PRO A 112 -15.96 -5.87 0.97
CA PRO A 112 -16.05 -6.68 2.17
C PRO A 112 -15.53 -8.11 1.99
N VAL A 113 -15.53 -8.64 0.74
CA VAL A 113 -15.03 -9.99 0.43
C VAL A 113 -13.52 -10.10 0.70
N GLU A 114 -12.77 -9.06 0.38
CA GLU A 114 -11.34 -8.99 0.71
C GLU A 114 -11.11 -9.00 2.24
N TYR A 115 -11.92 -8.25 2.98
CA TYR A 115 -11.83 -8.22 4.46
C TYR A 115 -12.06 -9.61 5.08
N GLU A 116 -13.08 -10.32 4.59
CA GLU A 116 -13.36 -11.69 5.04
C GLU A 116 -12.21 -12.63 4.71
N ALA A 117 -11.72 -12.62 3.48
CA ALA A 117 -10.63 -13.48 3.02
C ALA A 117 -9.31 -13.23 3.77
N LEU A 118 -9.07 -11.99 4.20
CA LEU A 118 -7.89 -11.58 4.96
C LEU A 118 -8.06 -11.69 6.48
N GLY A 119 -9.24 -12.15 6.95
CA GLY A 119 -9.53 -12.32 8.37
C GLY A 119 -9.72 -10.99 9.13
N GLU A 120 -10.08 -9.91 8.44
CA GLU A 120 -10.16 -8.57 9.00
C GLU A 120 -11.60 -8.10 9.20
N ASN A 121 -11.81 -7.28 10.22
CA ASN A 121 -13.15 -6.84 10.58
C ASN A 121 -13.56 -5.58 9.82
N TRP A 122 -14.49 -5.74 8.90
CA TRP A 122 -15.08 -4.65 8.11
C TRP A 122 -15.61 -3.47 8.94
N LYS A 123 -16.26 -3.74 10.08
CA LYS A 123 -16.92 -2.70 10.88
C LYS A 123 -15.96 -1.78 11.62
N THR A 124 -14.75 -2.26 11.88
CA THR A 124 -13.75 -1.51 12.65
C THR A 124 -12.65 -0.90 11.79
N ARG A 125 -12.74 -1.03 10.45
CA ARG A 125 -11.67 -0.64 9.52
C ARG A 125 -11.17 0.80 9.68
N GLY A 126 -12.06 1.77 9.87
CA GLY A 126 -11.66 3.17 10.09
C GLY A 126 -10.92 3.38 11.42
N GLN A 127 -11.37 2.72 12.51
CA GLN A 127 -10.69 2.79 13.81
C GLN A 127 -9.30 2.13 13.74
N LYS A 128 -9.21 0.97 13.06
CA LYS A 128 -7.93 0.27 12.85
C LYS A 128 -6.97 1.14 12.05
N GLN A 129 -7.41 1.76 10.95
CA GLN A 129 -6.55 2.64 10.15
C GLN A 129 -5.97 3.79 10.96
N ASN A 130 -6.79 4.44 11.81
CA ASN A 130 -6.31 5.54 12.65
C ASN A 130 -5.20 5.10 13.61
N GLU A 131 -5.35 3.93 14.23
CA GLU A 131 -4.33 3.35 15.11
C GLU A 131 -3.08 2.95 14.35
N GLN A 132 -3.24 2.32 13.17
CA GLN A 132 -2.15 1.91 12.30
C GLN A 132 -1.27 3.10 11.88
N VAL A 133 -1.87 4.24 11.51
CA VAL A 133 -1.12 5.46 11.15
C VAL A 133 -0.25 5.94 12.31
N GLN A 134 -0.77 5.93 13.53
CA GLN A 134 0.00 6.33 14.73
C GLN A 134 1.19 5.39 14.95
N LEU A 135 0.95 4.08 14.90
CA LEU A 135 2.01 3.09 15.09
C LEU A 135 3.07 3.16 13.99
N MET A 136 2.66 3.29 12.72
CA MET A 136 3.61 3.42 11.61
C MET A 136 4.50 4.65 11.75
N ASN A 137 3.94 5.80 12.10
CA ASN A 137 4.72 7.02 12.36
C ASN A 137 5.76 6.82 13.46
N ASN A 138 5.40 6.13 14.54
CA ASN A 138 6.35 5.79 15.61
C ASN A 138 7.47 4.85 15.12
N LEU A 139 7.10 3.81 14.36
CA LEU A 139 8.06 2.84 13.81
C LEU A 139 9.03 3.48 12.80
N TRP A 140 8.63 4.51 12.07
CA TRP A 140 9.48 5.19 11.10
C TRP A 140 10.43 6.22 11.72
N THR A 141 10.13 6.70 12.92
CA THR A 141 10.87 7.82 13.53
C THR A 141 11.66 7.41 14.78
N GLN A 142 11.41 6.22 15.34
CA GLN A 142 12.01 5.79 16.59
C GLN A 142 12.77 4.48 16.40
N ARG A 143 13.90 4.36 17.08
CA ARG A 143 14.68 3.11 17.10
C ARG A 143 13.90 1.95 17.71
N THR A 144 13.19 2.21 18.80
CA THR A 144 12.34 1.24 19.50
C THR A 144 11.04 1.92 19.93
N VAL A 145 9.95 1.20 19.84
CA VAL A 145 8.59 1.63 20.12
C VAL A 145 7.99 0.79 21.24
N ASN A 146 7.28 1.42 22.15
CA ASN A 146 6.32 0.81 23.04
C ASN A 146 4.94 1.35 22.67
N PHE A 147 4.06 0.48 22.21
CA PHE A 147 2.72 0.83 21.77
C PHE A 147 1.72 -0.22 22.28
N SER A 148 0.59 0.25 22.82
CA SER A 148 -0.49 -0.62 23.29
C SER A 148 -1.80 0.01 22.85
N GLY A 149 -2.30 -0.44 21.73
CA GLY A 149 -3.56 -0.04 21.15
C GLY A 149 -4.63 -1.13 21.28
N ARG A 150 -5.72 -0.92 20.59
CA ARG A 150 -6.83 -1.89 20.50
C ARG A 150 -6.51 -3.01 19.51
N PHE A 151 -5.81 -2.70 18.44
CA PHE A 151 -5.53 -3.60 17.32
C PHE A 151 -4.08 -4.05 17.28
N ASP A 152 -3.16 -3.22 17.75
CA ASP A 152 -1.73 -3.46 17.68
C ASP A 152 -1.06 -3.35 19.06
N THR A 153 -0.04 -4.18 19.29
CA THR A 153 0.83 -4.09 20.45
C THR A 153 2.29 -4.27 20.04
N VAL A 154 3.15 -3.35 20.41
CA VAL A 154 4.60 -3.45 20.21
C VAL A 154 5.29 -3.20 21.55
N ARG A 155 6.25 -4.04 21.92
CA ARG A 155 6.99 -3.96 23.17
C ARG A 155 8.50 -3.91 22.91
N ASN A 156 9.12 -2.75 23.13
CA ASN A 156 10.56 -2.52 22.98
C ASN A 156 11.14 -3.06 21.66
N ALA A 157 10.41 -2.85 20.57
CA ALA A 157 10.81 -3.33 19.23
C ALA A 157 10.74 -2.19 18.20
N GLY A 158 11.41 -2.36 17.09
CA GLY A 158 11.43 -1.36 16.01
C GLY A 158 11.79 -2.02 14.68
N ILE A 159 11.75 -1.23 13.61
CA ILE A 159 12.17 -1.65 12.29
C ILE A 159 13.58 -1.17 11.96
N ASN A 160 14.31 -1.91 11.14
CA ASN A 160 15.60 -1.52 10.59
C ASN A 160 15.77 -2.13 9.19
N PRO A 161 16.09 -1.35 8.11
CA PRO A 161 16.40 0.10 8.17
C PRO A 161 15.17 0.95 8.49
N LEU A 162 15.41 2.15 9.01
CA LEU A 162 14.43 3.23 9.02
C LEU A 162 14.29 3.79 7.59
N PRO A 163 13.14 4.39 7.24
CA PRO A 163 12.98 5.04 5.95
C PRO A 163 13.89 6.27 5.82
N LYS A 164 14.12 6.74 4.61
CA LYS A 164 14.79 8.02 4.36
C LYS A 164 13.94 9.20 4.79
N GLN A 165 12.64 9.12 4.56
CA GLN A 165 11.66 10.10 5.01
C GLN A 165 11.14 9.69 6.40
N GLN A 166 11.28 10.54 7.39
CA GLN A 166 10.94 10.25 8.78
C GLN A 166 9.98 11.31 9.37
N PRO A 167 8.66 11.08 9.26
CA PRO A 167 7.98 9.91 8.70
C PRO A 167 7.83 9.96 7.17
N ILE A 168 7.47 8.82 6.57
CA ILE A 168 7.00 8.75 5.18
C ILE A 168 5.71 9.56 5.06
N PRO A 169 5.55 10.42 4.04
CA PRO A 169 4.29 11.14 3.82
C PRO A 169 3.12 10.20 3.57
N ILE A 170 2.05 10.37 4.33
CA ILE A 170 0.80 9.62 4.18
C ILE A 170 -0.23 10.51 3.49
N TRP A 171 -0.87 9.98 2.44
CA TRP A 171 -2.01 10.59 1.76
C TRP A 171 -3.26 9.77 2.04
N PHE A 172 -4.38 10.43 2.26
CA PHE A 172 -5.66 9.78 2.50
C PHE A 172 -6.52 9.85 1.24
N GLY A 173 -6.98 8.68 0.79
CA GLY A 173 -7.95 8.54 -0.28
C GLY A 173 -9.29 8.06 0.27
N GLY A 174 -10.38 8.49 -0.38
CA GLY A 174 -11.75 8.12 -0.03
C GLY A 174 -12.77 8.76 -0.95
#